data_1d47a7cd5d82408d29a23da9328ef7ad
#
_entry.id   1d47a7cd5d82408d29a23da9328ef7ad
#
_cell.length_a   1.000
_cell.length_b   1.000
_cell.length_c   1.000
_cell.angle_alpha   90.00
_cell.angle_beta   90.00
_cell.angle_gamma   90.00
#
_symmetry.space_group_name_H-M   'P 1'
#
loop_
_entity.id
_entity.type
_entity.pdbx_description
1 polymer ?
#
loop_
_entity_poly.entity_id
_entity_poly.type
_entity_poly.pdbx_seq_one_letter_code
_entity_poly.pdbx_strand_id
1 'polypeptide(L)'
;MTINKKKRHMKRKIVVLLPLAAAAALCTAWIASSGTDEPLPSERTVRTSSEARTGEDKPSEFSESSPAPSASAANEASRVEPAAVSGQATAPSGQAIGYASPLNIPLRLSANYGELRGGHFHAGIDIKTQGVIGKPVFAMDDGYVSRINVSPGGFGKALYITHPDGRMTVYGHLERFTEPIEAYVHELQYARKTFALDFAPPETRFPVKRGERIGLSGNRGSSGGPHLHLEVREGAAQRPLNVLARGFLKVPDTIPPVVKKLYYVSVDTVQGIPLHTVRLSLSVGRTASGGYALPDTVPLPVTANGYFAVEAEEKKNGTSNPMGIYEAEVSKDGEPCFSMTVDRIGFELGRYSYAVALYPESRGTRNGVYRLCALPNNPLPIYGKDARRGMLSFEEGRTHRMEITLGDDCKNRSTLAFDVRRSETDRTDEEQDRPSGIPVRWNSDYRYGGEGLWFAIPRGALYESILLRMQTKPRPAYGYSPLYTVHTPDVPLHKSIRISIDASELPEHLQSKALIGSVGADGRRSSAGGSWKEGKVSTDTRSFGTFYIAVDTVPPRIAPAFKADDDFGSRETIAVKISDDFSGIGYYSDT
;
A
#
# COMPACT_ATOMS: atom_id res chain seq x y z
N MET A 1 -27.41 -32.35 -1.62
CA MET A 1 -25.95 -32.63 -1.46
C MET A 1 -25.28 -31.34 -1.00
N THR A 2 -25.09 -31.22 0.32
CA THR A 2 -24.74 -29.98 1.01
C THR A 2 -23.23 -29.90 1.12
N ILE A 3 -22.59 -28.95 0.41
CA ILE A 3 -21.15 -28.75 0.47
C ILE A 3 -20.84 -27.77 1.60
N ASN A 4 -20.24 -28.31 2.66
CA ASN A 4 -19.80 -27.59 3.84
C ASN A 4 -18.47 -26.85 3.55
N LYS A 5 -18.52 -25.53 3.25
CA LYS A 5 -17.33 -24.69 3.12
C LYS A 5 -16.83 -24.30 4.50
N LYS A 6 -15.84 -25.03 5.03
CA LYS A 6 -15.05 -24.59 6.18
C LYS A 6 -14.20 -23.37 5.79
N LYS A 7 -14.64 -22.18 6.19
CA LYS A 7 -13.81 -20.95 6.14
C LYS A 7 -12.69 -21.07 7.18
N ARG A 8 -11.46 -21.13 6.70
CA ARG A 8 -10.25 -21.02 7.55
C ARG A 8 -10.11 -19.57 8.03
N HIS A 9 -10.28 -19.36 9.33
CA HIS A 9 -9.89 -18.11 9.99
C HIS A 9 -8.36 -17.98 9.94
N MET A 10 -7.86 -17.02 9.19
CA MET A 10 -6.45 -16.66 9.16
C MET A 10 -6.17 -15.70 10.33
N LYS A 11 -5.92 -16.26 11.53
CA LYS A 11 -5.36 -15.48 12.65
C LYS A 11 -3.95 -15.05 12.22
N ARG A 12 -3.69 -13.75 12.15
CA ARG A 12 -2.34 -13.23 11.92
C ARG A 12 -1.45 -13.66 13.08
N LYS A 13 -0.55 -14.61 12.83
CA LYS A 13 0.47 -15.03 13.77
C LYS A 13 1.72 -14.17 13.48
N ILE A 14 2.10 -13.32 14.41
CA ILE A 14 3.38 -12.64 14.36
C ILE A 14 4.37 -13.55 15.11
N VAL A 15 5.39 -14.02 14.41
CA VAL A 15 6.52 -14.73 15.00
C VAL A 15 7.63 -13.70 15.15
N VAL A 16 7.93 -13.31 16.38
CA VAL A 16 9.06 -12.43 16.69
C VAL A 16 10.26 -13.33 16.97
N LEU A 17 11.29 -13.24 16.14
CA LEU A 17 12.55 -13.94 16.32
C LEU A 17 13.49 -13.01 17.08
N LEU A 18 13.81 -13.32 18.32
CA LEU A 18 14.75 -12.56 19.14
C LEU A 18 16.12 -13.27 19.16
N PRO A 19 17.23 -12.54 19.07
CA PRO A 19 18.55 -13.12 19.29
C PRO A 19 18.71 -13.60 20.74
N LEU A 20 19.46 -14.67 20.95
CA LEU A 20 19.58 -15.41 22.22
C LEU A 20 19.91 -14.53 23.45
N ALA A 21 20.68 -13.46 23.23
CA ALA A 21 21.06 -12.53 24.31
C ALA A 21 19.90 -11.72 24.89
N ALA A 22 18.86 -11.43 24.10
CA ALA A 22 17.68 -10.69 24.58
C ALA A 22 16.69 -11.62 25.32
N ALA A 23 16.67 -12.92 24.99
CA ALA A 23 15.79 -13.88 25.62
C ALA A 23 16.24 -14.28 27.03
N ALA A 24 17.53 -14.26 27.33
CA ALA A 24 18.06 -14.51 28.67
C ALA A 24 17.57 -13.46 29.68
N ALA A 25 17.43 -12.20 29.26
CA ALA A 25 16.94 -11.12 30.12
C ALA A 25 15.41 -11.24 30.40
N LEU A 26 14.64 -11.79 29.47
CA LEU A 26 13.20 -12.02 29.66
C LEU A 26 12.94 -13.26 30.54
N CYS A 27 13.77 -14.30 30.43
CA CYS A 27 13.66 -15.49 31.29
C CYS A 27 14.04 -15.19 32.75
N THR A 28 15.05 -14.34 33.01
CA THR A 28 15.44 -13.96 34.38
C THR A 28 14.39 -13.09 35.06
N ALA A 29 13.71 -12.22 34.33
CA ALA A 29 12.59 -11.42 34.87
C ALA A 29 11.37 -12.28 35.23
N TRP A 30 11.14 -13.39 34.51
CA TRP A 30 10.00 -14.29 34.78
C TRP A 30 10.26 -15.24 35.96
N ILE A 31 11.52 -15.70 36.16
CA ILE A 31 11.90 -16.54 37.31
C ILE A 31 11.91 -15.72 38.61
N ALA A 32 12.18 -14.40 38.54
CA ALA A 32 12.15 -13.52 39.71
C ALA A 32 10.73 -13.16 40.20
N SER A 33 9.69 -13.38 39.37
CA SER A 33 8.28 -13.06 39.72
C SER A 33 7.48 -14.25 40.25
N SER A 34 8.06 -15.46 40.37
CA SER A 34 7.36 -16.66 40.79
C SER A 34 7.87 -17.26 42.11
N GLY A 35 8.33 -16.46 43.04
CA GLY A 35 8.76 -16.97 44.32
C GLY A 35 8.69 -16.00 45.46
N THR A 36 7.80 -16.32 46.39
CA THR A 36 7.67 -16.06 47.83
C THR A 36 6.58 -15.11 48.26
N ASP A 37 5.55 -15.72 48.81
CA ASP A 37 4.67 -15.15 49.84
C ASP A 37 5.50 -14.88 51.10
N GLU A 38 5.46 -13.65 51.63
CA GLU A 38 5.44 -13.35 53.05
C GLU A 38 5.10 -11.86 53.31
N PRO A 39 4.61 -11.50 54.53
CA PRO A 39 3.59 -10.47 54.67
C PRO A 39 4.11 -9.07 55.06
N LEU A 40 3.24 -8.08 54.81
CA LEU A 40 3.41 -6.66 55.12
C LEU A 40 3.75 -6.37 56.58
N PRO A 41 4.52 -5.33 56.89
CA PRO A 41 4.38 -4.54 58.09
C PRO A 41 3.92 -3.12 57.79
N SER A 42 3.03 -2.73 58.70
CA SER A 42 2.31 -1.49 58.97
C SER A 42 3.03 -0.17 58.81
N GLU A 43 2.24 0.80 58.38
CA GLU A 43 2.16 2.24 58.70
C GLU A 43 3.34 2.94 59.35
N ARG A 44 3.84 4.00 58.72
CA ARG A 44 4.28 5.20 59.41
C ARG A 44 3.83 6.48 58.73
N THR A 45 2.89 7.12 59.37
CA THR A 45 2.43 8.49 59.24
C THR A 45 3.56 9.47 59.52
N VAL A 46 3.79 10.46 58.68
CA VAL A 46 4.42 11.72 59.09
C VAL A 46 3.59 12.88 58.58
N ARG A 47 3.15 13.68 59.53
CA ARG A 47 2.34 14.89 59.42
C ARG A 47 3.17 16.12 59.14
N THR A 48 2.47 17.10 58.52
CA THR A 48 2.48 18.58 58.72
C THR A 48 3.61 19.31 58.03
N SER A 49 3.38 20.51 57.49
CA SER A 49 2.57 21.61 57.94
C SER A 49 2.27 22.62 56.83
N SER A 50 1.11 23.19 56.94
CA SER A 50 0.54 24.37 56.34
C SER A 50 1.41 25.63 56.40
N GLU A 51 1.27 26.52 55.40
CA GLU A 51 0.95 27.92 55.67
C GLU A 51 0.44 28.63 54.39
N ALA A 52 -0.70 29.26 54.61
CA ALA A 52 -1.42 30.10 53.65
C ALA A 52 -0.83 31.51 53.61
N ARG A 53 -0.92 32.16 52.44
CA ARG A 53 -1.14 33.61 52.37
C ARG A 53 -1.99 34.00 51.18
N THR A 54 -3.07 34.65 51.51
CA THR A 54 -4.05 35.40 50.74
C THR A 54 -3.48 36.62 50.05
N GLY A 55 -4.03 37.00 48.93
CA GLY A 55 -3.87 38.28 48.26
C GLY A 55 -4.74 38.39 47.01
N GLU A 56 -5.90 39.03 47.21
CA GLU A 56 -6.79 39.51 46.14
C GLU A 56 -6.10 40.57 45.29
N ASP A 57 -6.34 40.61 43.98
CA ASP A 57 -6.91 41.79 43.31
C ASP A 57 -7.23 41.48 41.82
N LYS A 58 -8.38 42.00 41.40
CA LYS A 58 -8.94 42.08 40.04
C LYS A 58 -8.61 43.43 39.42
N PRO A 59 -9.07 43.73 38.18
CA PRO A 59 -8.66 43.29 36.85
C PRO A 59 -8.21 44.49 35.97
N SER A 60 -7.55 44.26 34.84
CA SER A 60 -7.56 45.25 33.76
C SER A 60 -7.41 44.58 32.37
N GLU A 61 -8.20 45.10 31.49
CA GLU A 61 -8.40 44.78 30.07
C GLU A 61 -7.16 45.05 29.21
N PHE A 62 -7.22 44.52 28.02
CA PHE A 62 -6.73 44.93 26.70
C PHE A 62 -5.56 44.17 26.06
N SER A 63 -5.91 43.66 24.93
CA SER A 63 -5.32 43.68 23.56
C SER A 63 -4.43 42.53 23.13
N GLU A 64 -4.91 41.95 22.05
CA GLU A 64 -4.24 41.41 20.84
C GLU A 64 -2.71 41.28 20.83
N SER A 65 -2.25 40.07 20.55
CA SER A 65 -1.39 39.74 19.39
C SER A 65 -0.67 38.41 19.59
N SER A 66 -0.71 37.60 18.56
CA SER A 66 0.14 36.39 18.33
C SER A 66 1.64 36.72 18.48
N PRO A 67 2.54 35.72 18.66
CA PRO A 67 2.82 34.77 17.61
C PRO A 67 3.26 33.35 18.06
N ALA A 68 3.24 32.43 17.12
CA ALA A 68 3.80 31.09 17.21
C ALA A 68 5.35 31.10 17.26
N PRO A 69 5.99 30.08 17.84
CA PRO A 69 7.45 29.98 17.74
C PRO A 69 7.86 29.32 16.45
N SER A 70 8.72 30.02 15.74
CA SER A 70 9.46 29.64 14.56
C SER A 70 10.59 28.64 14.87
N ALA A 71 10.69 27.56 14.10
CA ALA A 71 11.93 26.84 13.96
C ALA A 71 12.68 27.42 12.76
N SER A 72 13.82 28.06 13.02
CA SER A 72 14.71 28.56 11.99
C SER A 72 15.96 27.71 11.92
N ALA A 73 16.26 27.24 10.71
CA ALA A 73 17.61 27.25 10.15
C ALA A 73 17.48 27.20 8.63
N ALA A 74 17.38 28.35 8.02
CA ALA A 74 17.50 28.51 6.59
C ALA A 74 18.97 28.72 6.24
N ASN A 75 19.46 27.95 5.29
CA ASN A 75 20.67 28.28 4.55
C ASN A 75 20.27 29.03 3.28
N GLU A 76 20.72 30.27 3.19
CA GLU A 76 20.68 31.07 1.96
C GLU A 76 21.54 30.39 0.90
N ALA A 77 20.92 30.07 -0.23
CA ALA A 77 21.62 29.85 -1.48
C ALA A 77 20.96 30.68 -2.58
N SER A 78 21.75 31.58 -3.09
CA SER A 78 21.51 32.57 -4.11
C SER A 78 20.73 32.05 -5.33
N ARG A 79 19.77 32.86 -5.73
CA ARG A 79 19.05 32.83 -6.99
C ARG A 79 20.03 33.02 -8.16
N VAL A 80 20.23 31.96 -8.93
CA VAL A 80 20.82 32.04 -10.28
C VAL A 80 19.76 31.58 -11.27
N GLU A 81 19.36 32.47 -12.16
CA GLU A 81 18.50 32.17 -13.30
C GLU A 81 19.18 31.13 -14.22
N PRO A 82 18.48 30.10 -14.71
CA PRO A 82 19.08 29.19 -15.67
C PRO A 82 19.06 29.82 -17.06
N ALA A 83 20.24 30.08 -17.57
CA ALA A 83 20.47 30.36 -18.99
C ALA A 83 20.01 29.16 -19.83
N ALA A 84 19.25 29.43 -20.88
CA ALA A 84 18.85 28.44 -21.86
C ALA A 84 20.07 27.83 -22.55
N VAL A 85 20.41 26.60 -22.20
CA VAL A 85 21.35 25.77 -22.96
C VAL A 85 20.52 24.82 -23.81
N SER A 86 20.38 25.16 -25.08
CA SER A 86 19.99 24.26 -26.16
C SER A 86 21.16 23.29 -26.40
N GLY A 87 21.20 22.21 -25.66
CA GLY A 87 22.08 21.09 -25.89
C GLY A 87 21.22 19.84 -26.06
N GLN A 88 21.02 19.40 -27.29
CA GLN A 88 20.58 18.05 -27.60
C GLN A 88 21.60 17.09 -27.00
N ALA A 89 21.26 16.50 -25.85
CA ALA A 89 21.97 15.35 -25.34
C ALA A 89 21.66 14.18 -26.30
N THR A 90 22.57 13.93 -27.22
CA THR A 90 22.65 12.68 -27.97
C THR A 90 22.76 11.54 -26.98
N ALA A 91 21.73 10.69 -26.97
CA ALA A 91 21.77 9.42 -26.26
C ALA A 91 23.02 8.66 -26.71
N PRO A 92 23.85 8.09 -25.80
CA PRO A 92 24.95 7.26 -26.19
C PRO A 92 24.40 6.04 -26.95
N SER A 93 24.89 5.86 -28.15
CA SER A 93 24.60 4.76 -29.07
C SER A 93 24.69 3.40 -28.37
N GLY A 94 23.59 2.69 -28.38
CA GLY A 94 23.31 1.29 -28.09
C GLY A 94 24.44 0.30 -27.98
N GLN A 95 25.01 0.15 -26.79
CA GLN A 95 25.37 -1.17 -26.30
C GLN A 95 24.22 -1.63 -25.39
N ALA A 96 23.64 -2.79 -25.74
CA ALA A 96 22.69 -3.46 -24.86
C ALA A 96 23.41 -3.74 -23.54
N ILE A 97 23.12 -2.94 -22.51
CA ILE A 97 23.68 -3.11 -21.16
C ILE A 97 22.95 -4.30 -20.54
N GLY A 98 23.35 -5.53 -20.96
CA GLY A 98 22.86 -6.74 -20.35
C GLY A 98 23.51 -6.91 -18.99
N TYR A 99 22.80 -6.66 -17.90
CA TYR A 99 23.20 -7.08 -16.58
C TYR A 99 23.37 -8.63 -16.51
N ALA A 100 24.23 -9.11 -15.60
CA ALA A 100 24.34 -10.54 -15.32
C ALA A 100 23.08 -11.05 -14.60
N SER A 101 22.81 -12.35 -14.74
CA SER A 101 21.71 -12.98 -13.98
C SER A 101 22.01 -12.93 -12.47
N PRO A 102 21.04 -12.50 -11.62
CA PRO A 102 21.21 -12.51 -10.17
C PRO A 102 21.16 -13.91 -9.55
N LEU A 103 20.75 -14.94 -10.31
CA LEU A 103 20.67 -16.32 -9.89
C LEU A 103 21.24 -17.25 -10.97
N ASN A 104 21.82 -18.36 -10.56
CA ASN A 104 22.38 -19.40 -11.46
C ASN A 104 21.34 -20.48 -11.82
N ILE A 105 20.07 -20.15 -11.82
CA ILE A 105 18.94 -21.01 -12.20
C ILE A 105 18.11 -20.33 -13.29
N PRO A 106 17.29 -21.07 -14.06
CA PRO A 106 16.35 -20.46 -15.00
C PRO A 106 15.42 -19.48 -14.31
N LEU A 107 15.38 -18.24 -14.79
CA LEU A 107 14.57 -17.18 -14.19
C LEU A 107 13.09 -17.44 -14.47
N ARG A 108 12.31 -17.60 -13.42
CA ARG A 108 10.84 -17.71 -13.43
C ARG A 108 10.28 -16.74 -12.42
N LEU A 109 9.28 -15.97 -12.82
CA LEU A 109 8.73 -14.91 -11.97
C LEU A 109 7.53 -15.40 -11.15
N SER A 110 7.36 -14.81 -9.98
CA SER A 110 6.12 -14.86 -9.20
C SER A 110 5.38 -13.53 -9.19
N ALA A 111 6.05 -12.42 -9.55
CA ALA A 111 5.48 -11.10 -9.76
C ALA A 111 6.35 -10.27 -10.69
N ASN A 112 5.74 -9.33 -11.43
CA ASN A 112 6.46 -8.39 -12.29
C ASN A 112 6.39 -6.95 -11.76
N TYR A 113 7.11 -6.05 -12.42
CA TYR A 113 7.09 -4.62 -12.13
C TYR A 113 5.72 -4.02 -12.43
N GLY A 114 5.24 -3.13 -11.56
CA GLY A 114 3.98 -2.41 -11.76
C GLY A 114 2.72 -3.20 -11.42
N GLU A 115 2.83 -4.46 -10.95
CA GLU A 115 1.69 -5.21 -10.43
C GLU A 115 0.94 -4.40 -9.38
N LEU A 116 -0.39 -4.32 -9.52
CA LEU A 116 -1.26 -3.60 -8.58
C LEU A 116 -1.36 -4.35 -7.25
N ARG A 117 -0.91 -3.71 -6.19
CA ARG A 117 -1.01 -4.21 -4.81
C ARG A 117 -1.83 -3.27 -3.94
N GLY A 118 -2.18 -3.70 -2.74
CA GLY A 118 -2.95 -2.88 -1.80
C GLY A 118 -2.21 -1.60 -1.39
N GLY A 119 -2.43 -0.51 -2.14
CA GLY A 119 -1.87 0.81 -1.88
C GLY A 119 -0.46 1.06 -2.41
N HIS A 120 0.07 0.21 -3.29
CA HIS A 120 1.33 0.45 -3.99
C HIS A 120 1.42 -0.37 -5.28
N PHE A 121 2.36 0.00 -6.14
CA PHE A 121 2.80 -0.82 -7.26
C PHE A 121 3.98 -1.68 -6.81
N HIS A 122 4.11 -2.87 -7.36
CA HIS A 122 5.31 -3.66 -7.17
C HIS A 122 6.50 -2.96 -7.83
N ALA A 123 7.54 -2.68 -7.05
CA ALA A 123 8.65 -1.84 -7.49
C ALA A 123 9.77 -2.60 -8.24
N GLY A 124 9.67 -3.92 -8.36
CA GLY A 124 10.66 -4.78 -8.97
C GLY A 124 10.06 -6.02 -9.62
N ILE A 125 10.84 -7.08 -9.65
CA ILE A 125 10.40 -8.42 -10.04
C ILE A 125 10.69 -9.39 -8.90
N ASP A 126 9.80 -10.37 -8.71
CA ASP A 126 10.00 -11.44 -7.75
C ASP A 126 10.41 -12.73 -8.49
N ILE A 127 11.64 -13.17 -8.28
CA ILE A 127 12.22 -14.32 -8.97
C ILE A 127 12.11 -15.55 -8.08
N LYS A 128 11.44 -16.59 -8.56
CA LYS A 128 11.27 -17.86 -7.84
C LYS A 128 12.62 -18.56 -7.60
N THR A 129 12.81 -19.04 -6.37
CA THR A 129 14.00 -19.78 -5.94
C THR A 129 13.71 -21.28 -5.80
N GLN A 130 12.80 -21.82 -6.62
CA GLN A 130 12.38 -23.22 -6.62
C GLN A 130 11.72 -23.68 -5.29
N GLY A 131 11.10 -22.72 -4.57
CA GLY A 131 10.43 -23.00 -3.29
C GLY A 131 11.36 -23.15 -2.09
N VAL A 132 12.66 -22.89 -2.24
CA VAL A 132 13.67 -23.03 -1.18
C VAL A 132 14.44 -21.74 -0.93
N ILE A 133 14.93 -21.58 0.27
CA ILE A 133 15.92 -20.55 0.64
C ILE A 133 17.34 -21.06 0.36
N GLY A 134 18.34 -20.16 0.43
CA GLY A 134 19.76 -20.51 0.36
C GLY A 134 20.34 -20.61 -1.03
N LYS A 135 19.61 -20.21 -2.10
CA LYS A 135 20.22 -20.11 -3.45
C LYS A 135 21.22 -18.97 -3.48
N PRO A 136 22.43 -19.16 -4.07
CA PRO A 136 23.39 -18.07 -4.23
C PRO A 136 22.81 -16.92 -5.04
N VAL A 137 23.00 -15.69 -4.53
CA VAL A 137 22.61 -14.44 -5.19
C VAL A 137 23.87 -13.72 -5.63
N PHE A 138 23.87 -13.20 -6.85
CA PHE A 138 25.01 -12.60 -7.51
C PHE A 138 24.77 -11.14 -7.87
N ALA A 139 25.81 -10.31 -7.81
CA ALA A 139 25.78 -8.93 -8.28
C ALA A 139 25.55 -8.88 -9.79
N MET A 140 24.62 -8.05 -10.24
CA MET A 140 24.26 -7.95 -11.66
C MET A 140 25.33 -7.23 -12.47
N ASP A 141 26.12 -6.36 -11.86
CA ASP A 141 27.23 -5.64 -12.48
C ASP A 141 28.28 -5.25 -11.43
N ASP A 142 29.42 -4.72 -11.89
CA ASP A 142 30.43 -4.09 -11.02
C ASP A 142 29.80 -2.96 -10.20
N GLY A 143 30.32 -2.70 -9.01
CA GLY A 143 29.83 -1.62 -8.17
C GLY A 143 30.31 -1.73 -6.72
N TYR A 144 29.55 -1.15 -5.82
CA TYR A 144 29.79 -1.24 -4.38
C TYR A 144 28.46 -1.28 -3.61
N VAL A 145 28.45 -1.91 -2.44
CA VAL A 145 27.29 -1.92 -1.55
C VAL A 145 27.10 -0.52 -0.97
N SER A 146 26.11 0.20 -1.45
CA SER A 146 25.81 1.59 -1.06
C SER A 146 24.82 1.72 0.08
N ARG A 147 24.02 0.66 0.36
CA ARG A 147 23.09 0.62 1.50
C ARG A 147 22.82 -0.82 1.91
N ILE A 148 22.70 -1.04 3.22
CA ILE A 148 22.28 -2.32 3.81
C ILE A 148 21.05 -2.04 4.66
N ASN A 149 19.98 -2.83 4.45
CA ASN A 149 18.78 -2.76 5.26
C ASN A 149 18.51 -4.12 5.91
N VAL A 150 18.25 -4.11 7.22
CA VAL A 150 17.77 -5.25 8.00
C VAL A 150 16.54 -4.79 8.77
N SER A 151 15.40 -5.43 8.51
CA SER A 151 14.14 -5.06 9.16
C SER A 151 13.28 -6.29 9.44
N PRO A 152 12.39 -6.25 10.45
CA PRO A 152 11.45 -7.35 10.71
C PRO A 152 10.36 -7.47 9.63
N GLY A 153 10.10 -6.39 8.88
CA GLY A 153 9.12 -6.31 7.79
C GLY A 153 9.74 -5.83 6.49
N GLY A 154 8.92 -5.42 5.52
CA GLY A 154 9.37 -4.93 4.23
C GLY A 154 10.27 -5.92 3.51
N PHE A 155 11.45 -5.49 3.07
CA PHE A 155 12.44 -6.36 2.40
C PHE A 155 13.15 -7.36 3.33
N GLY A 156 13.00 -7.26 4.65
CA GLY A 156 13.76 -8.09 5.59
C GLY A 156 15.24 -7.76 5.56
N LYS A 157 16.07 -8.65 4.99
CA LYS A 157 17.47 -8.37 4.66
C LYS A 157 17.58 -7.94 3.20
N ALA A 158 18.13 -6.75 2.95
CA ALA A 158 18.34 -6.25 1.59
C ALA A 158 19.70 -5.59 1.40
N LEU A 159 20.27 -5.80 0.20
CA LEU A 159 21.47 -5.10 -0.29
C LEU A 159 21.10 -4.17 -1.43
N TYR A 160 21.71 -3.00 -1.41
CA TYR A 160 21.65 -2.00 -2.47
C TYR A 160 23.05 -1.84 -3.04
N ILE A 161 23.21 -2.04 -4.34
CA ILE A 161 24.48 -1.93 -5.04
C ILE A 161 24.39 -0.80 -6.04
N THR A 162 25.28 0.19 -5.91
CA THR A 162 25.42 1.28 -6.88
C THR A 162 26.45 0.87 -7.92
N HIS A 163 26.08 1.06 -9.19
CA HIS A 163 26.87 0.69 -10.35
C HIS A 163 27.56 1.90 -11.01
N PRO A 164 28.61 1.71 -11.81
CA PRO A 164 29.33 2.80 -12.49
C PRO A 164 28.46 3.64 -13.43
N ASP A 165 27.38 3.08 -13.95
CA ASP A 165 26.42 3.78 -14.83
C ASP A 165 25.44 4.69 -14.05
N GLY A 166 25.61 4.80 -12.73
CA GLY A 166 24.76 5.59 -11.84
C GLY A 166 23.44 4.92 -11.44
N ARG A 167 23.16 3.71 -11.90
CA ARG A 167 21.99 2.92 -11.46
C ARG A 167 22.30 2.17 -10.18
N MET A 168 21.21 1.72 -9.55
CA MET A 168 21.27 0.92 -8.33
C MET A 168 20.45 -0.35 -8.53
N THR A 169 20.99 -1.50 -8.10
CA THR A 169 20.23 -2.74 -7.96
C THR A 169 19.91 -3.02 -6.50
N VAL A 170 18.71 -3.55 -6.24
CA VAL A 170 18.24 -3.89 -4.88
C VAL A 170 17.88 -5.36 -4.85
N TYR A 171 18.44 -6.07 -3.88
CA TYR A 171 18.22 -7.50 -3.65
C TYR A 171 17.53 -7.68 -2.31
N GLY A 172 16.25 -8.01 -2.32
CA GLY A 172 15.41 -8.14 -1.13
C GLY A 172 15.16 -9.59 -0.69
N HIS A 173 14.60 -9.73 0.50
CA HIS A 173 14.22 -10.99 1.14
C HIS A 173 15.37 -11.98 1.33
N LEU A 174 16.63 -11.50 1.39
CA LEU A 174 17.79 -12.34 1.54
C LEU A 174 17.75 -13.11 2.87
N GLU A 175 18.22 -14.35 2.86
CA GLU A 175 18.42 -15.14 4.07
C GLU A 175 19.67 -14.70 4.80
N ARG A 176 20.77 -14.52 4.06
CA ARG A 176 22.08 -14.18 4.59
C ARG A 176 22.88 -13.38 3.58
N PHE A 177 23.65 -12.42 4.05
CA PHE A 177 24.67 -11.73 3.27
C PHE A 177 25.93 -12.61 3.16
N THR A 178 26.94 -12.17 2.41
CA THR A 178 28.28 -12.78 2.47
C THR A 178 28.91 -12.53 3.83
N GLU A 179 29.86 -13.37 4.25
CA GLU A 179 30.44 -13.35 5.60
C GLU A 179 30.97 -11.96 6.03
N PRO A 180 31.73 -11.21 5.17
CA PRO A 180 32.22 -9.89 5.57
C PRO A 180 31.08 -8.89 5.85
N ILE A 181 30.01 -8.95 5.07
CA ILE A 181 28.85 -8.05 5.24
C ILE A 181 28.04 -8.49 6.46
N GLU A 182 27.82 -9.79 6.65
CA GLU A 182 27.06 -10.33 7.79
C GLU A 182 27.75 -10.00 9.10
N ALA A 183 29.09 -10.17 9.20
CA ALA A 183 29.87 -9.83 10.37
C ALA A 183 29.76 -8.33 10.72
N TYR A 184 29.86 -7.46 9.72
CA TYR A 184 29.71 -6.02 9.90
C TYR A 184 28.30 -5.62 10.37
N VAL A 185 27.27 -6.25 9.82
CA VAL A 185 25.90 -6.05 10.27
C VAL A 185 25.72 -6.48 11.73
N HIS A 186 26.23 -7.65 12.12
CA HIS A 186 26.16 -8.12 13.52
C HIS A 186 26.90 -7.17 14.47
N GLU A 187 28.10 -6.73 14.13
CA GLU A 187 28.85 -5.74 14.93
C GLU A 187 28.00 -4.50 15.20
N LEU A 188 27.38 -3.93 14.17
CA LEU A 188 26.52 -2.75 14.29
C LEU A 188 25.25 -3.03 15.10
N GLN A 189 24.63 -4.20 14.93
CA GLN A 189 23.44 -4.59 15.70
C GLN A 189 23.75 -4.65 17.20
N TYR A 190 24.87 -5.28 17.58
CA TYR A 190 25.31 -5.34 18.98
C TYR A 190 25.73 -3.97 19.52
N ALA A 191 26.47 -3.20 18.76
CA ALA A 191 26.90 -1.85 19.17
C ALA A 191 25.71 -0.91 19.40
N ARG A 192 24.69 -0.98 18.54
CA ARG A 192 23.48 -0.15 18.63
C ARG A 192 22.35 -0.79 19.44
N LYS A 193 22.53 -2.03 19.92
CA LYS A 193 21.52 -2.81 20.66
C LYS A 193 20.15 -2.89 19.94
N THR A 194 20.17 -2.99 18.63
CA THR A 194 18.96 -3.03 17.79
C THR A 194 19.08 -4.11 16.72
N PHE A 195 17.96 -4.79 16.42
CA PHE A 195 17.90 -5.73 15.30
C PHE A 195 17.79 -4.99 13.96
N ALA A 196 16.99 -3.93 13.93
CA ALA A 196 16.73 -3.19 12.71
C ALA A 196 17.87 -2.23 12.41
N LEU A 197 18.39 -2.29 11.18
CA LEU A 197 19.43 -1.41 10.67
C LEU A 197 19.07 -0.92 9.28
N ASP A 198 19.32 0.35 9.04
CA ASP A 198 19.27 0.97 7.72
C ASP A 198 20.40 1.99 7.63
N PHE A 199 21.42 1.68 6.84
CA PHE A 199 22.63 2.49 6.80
C PHE A 199 23.39 2.33 5.49
N ALA A 200 24.20 3.36 5.17
CA ALA A 200 25.16 3.35 4.06
C ALA A 200 26.56 3.05 4.60
N PRO A 201 27.19 1.93 4.23
CA PRO A 201 28.60 1.71 4.52
C PRO A 201 29.47 2.66 3.67
N PRO A 202 30.74 2.92 4.05
CA PRO A 202 31.67 3.62 3.18
C PRO A 202 31.80 2.95 1.81
N GLU A 203 31.82 3.72 0.74
CA GLU A 203 31.83 3.21 -0.65
C GLU A 203 32.94 2.20 -0.93
N THR A 204 34.10 2.39 -0.30
CA THR A 204 35.26 1.50 -0.44
C THR A 204 35.18 0.23 0.40
N ARG A 205 34.16 0.09 1.25
CA ARG A 205 34.10 -0.99 2.26
C ARG A 205 33.77 -2.34 1.62
N PHE A 206 32.82 -2.37 0.70
CA PHE A 206 32.30 -3.59 0.06
C PHE A 206 32.19 -3.37 -1.45
N PRO A 207 33.34 -3.31 -2.18
CA PRO A 207 33.31 -3.35 -3.62
C PRO A 207 32.81 -4.72 -4.08
N VAL A 208 32.12 -4.78 -5.20
CA VAL A 208 31.60 -6.02 -5.79
C VAL A 208 31.90 -6.06 -7.28
N LYS A 209 32.13 -7.27 -7.80
CA LYS A 209 32.29 -7.53 -9.22
C LYS A 209 31.05 -8.16 -9.81
N ARG A 210 30.80 -7.89 -11.07
CA ARG A 210 29.75 -8.55 -11.85
C ARG A 210 29.85 -10.07 -11.71
N GLY A 211 28.73 -10.72 -11.31
CA GLY A 211 28.69 -12.16 -11.08
C GLY A 211 29.31 -12.61 -9.76
N GLU A 212 29.79 -11.70 -8.91
CA GLU A 212 30.24 -12.03 -7.57
C GLU A 212 29.07 -12.39 -6.66
N ARG A 213 29.25 -13.41 -5.83
CA ARG A 213 28.23 -13.81 -4.86
C ARG A 213 28.12 -12.76 -3.76
N ILE A 214 26.91 -12.22 -3.54
CA ILE A 214 26.61 -11.17 -2.55
C ILE A 214 25.79 -11.68 -1.37
N GLY A 215 25.19 -12.87 -1.47
CA GLY A 215 24.38 -13.43 -0.41
C GLY A 215 23.66 -14.71 -0.82
N LEU A 216 22.66 -15.06 -0.03
CA LEU A 216 21.77 -16.21 -0.23
C LEU A 216 20.31 -15.74 -0.26
N SER A 217 19.52 -16.26 -1.19
CA SER A 217 18.10 -16.00 -1.30
C SER A 217 17.34 -16.52 -0.07
N GLY A 218 16.27 -15.87 0.31
CA GLY A 218 15.56 -16.20 1.53
C GLY A 218 14.04 -16.00 1.45
N ASN A 219 13.48 -15.71 2.62
CA ASN A 219 12.07 -15.43 2.85
C ASN A 219 11.91 -14.43 4.00
N ARG A 220 12.89 -13.52 4.20
CA ARG A 220 12.88 -12.56 5.31
C ARG A 220 11.95 -11.37 5.01
N GLY A 221 11.48 -10.71 6.07
CA GLY A 221 10.58 -9.56 5.95
C GLY A 221 9.14 -9.93 5.59
N SER A 222 8.47 -9.07 4.83
CA SER A 222 7.06 -9.24 4.43
C SER A 222 6.93 -10.11 3.18
N SER A 223 7.41 -11.35 3.25
CA SER A 223 7.40 -12.30 2.13
C SER A 223 6.43 -13.47 2.38
N GLY A 224 5.69 -13.87 1.35
CA GLY A 224 4.75 -14.99 1.40
C GLY A 224 5.34 -16.36 1.10
N GLY A 225 6.62 -16.44 0.69
CA GLY A 225 7.32 -17.67 0.33
C GLY A 225 8.70 -17.39 -0.26
N PRO A 226 9.61 -18.38 -0.33
CA PRO A 226 10.98 -18.19 -0.80
C PRO A 226 11.07 -17.63 -2.23
N HIS A 227 11.68 -16.46 -2.38
CA HIS A 227 11.96 -15.80 -3.65
C HIS A 227 13.08 -14.75 -3.49
N LEU A 228 13.59 -14.25 -4.60
CA LEU A 228 14.45 -13.07 -4.65
C LEU A 228 13.62 -11.90 -5.21
N HIS A 229 13.42 -10.85 -4.40
CA HIS A 229 12.94 -9.57 -4.88
C HIS A 229 14.10 -8.78 -5.48
N LEU A 230 13.95 -8.32 -6.72
CA LEU A 230 14.97 -7.59 -7.46
C LEU A 230 14.43 -6.31 -8.05
N GLU A 231 15.13 -5.19 -7.79
CA GLU A 231 14.83 -3.92 -8.44
C GLU A 231 16.04 -3.37 -9.18
N VAL A 232 15.79 -2.58 -10.23
CA VAL A 232 16.73 -1.64 -10.82
C VAL A 232 16.17 -0.25 -10.61
N ARG A 233 16.96 0.64 -10.02
CA ARG A 233 16.56 2.02 -9.71
C ARG A 233 17.41 3.03 -10.45
N GLU A 234 16.81 4.16 -10.76
CA GLU A 234 17.46 5.29 -11.41
C GLU A 234 18.16 6.17 -10.38
N GLY A 235 19.49 6.19 -10.43
CA GLY A 235 20.38 7.15 -9.79
C GLY A 235 19.99 7.68 -8.40
N ALA A 236 20.32 8.92 -8.16
CA ALA A 236 20.09 9.60 -6.87
C ALA A 236 18.60 9.69 -6.49
N ALA A 237 17.70 9.72 -7.46
CA ALA A 237 16.25 9.74 -7.20
C ALA A 237 15.69 8.39 -6.75
N GLN A 238 16.48 7.31 -6.87
CA GLN A 238 16.11 5.93 -6.51
C GLN A 238 14.73 5.49 -7.04
N ARG A 239 14.34 6.00 -8.21
CA ARG A 239 13.07 5.64 -8.85
C ARG A 239 13.16 4.24 -9.47
N PRO A 240 12.26 3.32 -9.10
CA PRO A 240 12.22 2.00 -9.70
C PRO A 240 11.90 2.05 -11.20
N LEU A 241 12.56 1.17 -11.95
CA LEU A 241 12.43 1.01 -13.39
C LEU A 241 11.89 -0.37 -13.72
N ASN A 242 11.12 -0.49 -14.82
CA ASN A 242 10.68 -1.79 -15.28
C ASN A 242 11.87 -2.61 -15.79
N VAL A 243 12.22 -3.64 -15.04
CA VAL A 243 13.43 -4.47 -15.27
C VAL A 243 13.40 -5.17 -16.61
N LEU A 244 12.21 -5.67 -17.02
CA LEU A 244 12.05 -6.46 -18.25
C LEU A 244 11.84 -5.57 -19.46
N ALA A 245 10.94 -4.60 -19.40
CA ALA A 245 10.64 -3.70 -20.51
C ALA A 245 11.88 -2.92 -20.98
N ARG A 246 12.77 -2.58 -20.03
CA ARG A 246 14.05 -1.90 -20.32
C ARG A 246 15.20 -2.83 -20.70
N GLY A 247 14.93 -4.15 -20.72
CA GLY A 247 15.92 -5.15 -21.15
C GLY A 247 17.10 -5.36 -20.20
N PHE A 248 16.97 -4.96 -18.91
CA PHE A 248 18.02 -5.19 -17.91
C PHE A 248 18.20 -6.68 -17.64
N LEU A 249 17.11 -7.46 -17.65
CA LEU A 249 17.13 -8.92 -17.63
C LEU A 249 16.23 -9.46 -18.75
N LYS A 250 16.57 -10.64 -19.24
CA LYS A 250 15.76 -11.38 -20.20
C LYS A 250 15.09 -12.55 -19.50
N VAL A 251 13.77 -12.53 -19.48
CA VAL A 251 12.92 -13.67 -19.07
C VAL A 251 12.11 -14.06 -20.29
N PRO A 252 12.29 -15.27 -20.85
CA PRO A 252 11.53 -15.70 -22.02
C PRO A 252 10.04 -15.71 -21.75
N ASP A 253 9.28 -15.02 -22.60
CA ASP A 253 7.84 -15.02 -22.54
C ASP A 253 7.19 -14.84 -23.91
N THR A 254 6.15 -15.63 -24.17
CA THR A 254 5.38 -15.65 -25.41
C THR A 254 3.88 -15.66 -25.14
N ILE A 255 3.46 -15.44 -23.88
CA ILE A 255 2.07 -15.49 -23.46
C ILE A 255 1.50 -14.07 -23.43
N PRO A 256 0.62 -13.69 -24.37
CA PRO A 256 0.01 -12.37 -24.32
C PRO A 256 -0.99 -12.26 -23.16
N PRO A 257 -1.23 -11.04 -22.63
CA PRO A 257 -2.23 -10.79 -21.60
C PRO A 257 -3.60 -11.32 -22.00
N VAL A 258 -4.33 -11.90 -21.06
CA VAL A 258 -5.67 -12.45 -21.26
C VAL A 258 -6.71 -11.48 -20.77
N VAL A 259 -7.59 -10.98 -21.66
CA VAL A 259 -8.75 -10.18 -21.27
C VAL A 259 -9.81 -11.12 -20.71
N LYS A 260 -10.13 -11.00 -19.41
CA LYS A 260 -11.10 -11.87 -18.70
C LYS A 260 -12.50 -11.28 -18.68
N LYS A 261 -12.59 -9.98 -18.38
CA LYS A 261 -13.84 -9.24 -18.35
C LYS A 261 -13.68 -7.84 -18.88
N LEU A 262 -14.75 -7.35 -19.48
CA LEU A 262 -14.94 -5.96 -19.87
C LEU A 262 -15.98 -5.33 -18.94
N TYR A 263 -15.65 -4.15 -18.43
CA TYR A 263 -16.60 -3.31 -17.69
C TYR A 263 -16.87 -2.03 -18.47
N TYR A 264 -18.12 -1.59 -18.49
CA TYR A 264 -18.48 -0.24 -18.88
C TYR A 264 -18.94 0.53 -17.65
N VAL A 265 -18.38 1.71 -17.44
CA VAL A 265 -18.68 2.60 -16.32
C VAL A 265 -19.27 3.87 -16.88
N SER A 266 -20.56 4.14 -16.61
CA SER A 266 -21.19 5.43 -16.93
C SER A 266 -20.69 6.51 -16.00
N VAL A 267 -20.65 7.74 -16.50
CA VAL A 267 -20.28 8.92 -15.71
C VAL A 267 -21.38 9.97 -15.86
N ASP A 268 -22.17 10.11 -14.80
CA ASP A 268 -23.21 11.11 -14.68
C ASP A 268 -22.75 12.24 -13.78
N THR A 269 -23.39 13.41 -13.88
CA THR A 269 -23.04 14.56 -13.04
C THR A 269 -24.22 14.94 -12.15
N VAL A 270 -24.02 14.85 -10.84
CA VAL A 270 -25.01 15.25 -9.84
C VAL A 270 -24.39 16.32 -8.93
N GLN A 271 -25.02 17.47 -8.79
CA GLN A 271 -24.50 18.62 -8.02
C GLN A 271 -23.07 19.04 -8.41
N GLY A 272 -22.70 18.86 -9.69
CA GLY A 272 -21.37 19.16 -10.19
C GLY A 272 -20.29 18.13 -9.78
N ILE A 273 -20.70 16.96 -9.28
CA ILE A 273 -19.85 15.84 -8.90
C ILE A 273 -20.04 14.68 -9.89
N PRO A 274 -18.97 14.13 -10.48
CA PRO A 274 -19.07 12.94 -11.32
C PRO A 274 -19.44 11.72 -10.48
N LEU A 275 -20.43 10.97 -10.95
CA LEU A 275 -20.84 9.69 -10.36
C LEU A 275 -20.49 8.58 -11.34
N HIS A 276 -19.70 7.64 -10.88
CA HIS A 276 -19.23 6.49 -11.64
C HIS A 276 -20.07 5.27 -11.29
N THR A 277 -20.80 4.72 -12.28
CA THR A 277 -21.65 3.56 -12.09
C THR A 277 -21.24 2.46 -13.06
N VAL A 278 -20.89 1.28 -12.54
CA VAL A 278 -20.65 0.09 -13.37
C VAL A 278 -21.98 -0.38 -13.96
N ARG A 279 -22.17 -0.17 -15.26
CA ARG A 279 -23.39 -0.55 -16.00
C ARG A 279 -23.30 -1.94 -16.61
N LEU A 280 -22.10 -2.32 -17.09
CA LEU A 280 -21.85 -3.61 -17.70
C LEU A 280 -20.66 -4.31 -17.06
N SER A 281 -20.77 -5.62 -16.89
CA SER A 281 -19.69 -6.51 -16.47
C SER A 281 -19.82 -7.80 -17.29
N LEU A 282 -19.04 -7.90 -18.36
CA LEU A 282 -19.16 -8.95 -19.38
C LEU A 282 -17.92 -9.85 -19.36
N SER A 283 -18.12 -11.16 -19.33
CA SER A 283 -17.03 -12.12 -19.54
C SER A 283 -16.60 -12.08 -21.01
N VAL A 284 -15.29 -12.12 -21.24
CA VAL A 284 -14.71 -12.13 -22.58
C VAL A 284 -14.28 -13.55 -22.92
N GLY A 285 -14.76 -14.04 -24.06
CA GLY A 285 -14.41 -15.35 -24.60
C GLY A 285 -13.25 -15.28 -25.59
N ARG A 286 -12.59 -16.43 -25.87
CA ARG A 286 -11.67 -16.58 -26.99
C ARG A 286 -12.39 -17.11 -28.21
N THR A 287 -12.08 -16.55 -29.38
CA THR A 287 -12.53 -17.06 -30.68
C THR A 287 -11.71 -18.27 -31.10
N ALA A 288 -12.22 -19.06 -32.07
CA ALA A 288 -11.49 -20.17 -32.66
C ALA A 288 -10.18 -19.73 -33.33
N SER A 289 -10.10 -18.48 -33.82
CA SER A 289 -8.90 -17.86 -34.39
C SER A 289 -7.89 -17.35 -33.35
N GLY A 290 -8.17 -17.52 -32.04
CA GLY A 290 -7.31 -17.08 -30.93
C GLY A 290 -7.47 -15.63 -30.50
N GLY A 291 -8.35 -14.85 -31.15
CA GLY A 291 -8.73 -13.51 -30.77
C GLY A 291 -9.70 -13.49 -29.56
N TYR A 292 -10.24 -12.32 -29.26
CA TYR A 292 -11.22 -12.13 -28.20
C TYR A 292 -12.56 -11.70 -28.78
N ALA A 293 -13.65 -12.15 -28.15
CA ALA A 293 -15.02 -11.75 -28.48
C ALA A 293 -15.89 -11.63 -27.23
N LEU A 294 -16.88 -10.77 -27.32
CA LEU A 294 -17.96 -10.70 -26.35
C LEU A 294 -19.04 -11.73 -26.72
N PRO A 295 -19.86 -12.18 -25.73
CA PRO A 295 -20.89 -13.19 -25.96
C PRO A 295 -21.93 -12.80 -27.04
N ASP A 296 -22.23 -11.49 -27.11
CA ASP A 296 -23.23 -10.95 -28.02
C ASP A 296 -22.57 -10.15 -29.15
N THR A 297 -23.14 -10.29 -30.36
CA THR A 297 -22.67 -9.57 -31.57
C THR A 297 -23.38 -8.23 -31.78
N VAL A 298 -24.35 -7.88 -30.93
CA VAL A 298 -25.04 -6.59 -30.98
C VAL A 298 -24.20 -5.50 -30.35
N PRO A 299 -24.30 -4.23 -30.82
CA PRO A 299 -23.61 -3.13 -30.18
C PRO A 299 -23.95 -3.03 -28.68
N LEU A 300 -22.94 -2.93 -27.82
CA LEU A 300 -23.17 -2.79 -26.38
C LEU A 300 -23.87 -1.46 -26.07
N PRO A 301 -24.90 -1.47 -25.20
CA PRO A 301 -25.55 -0.24 -24.78
C PRO A 301 -24.59 0.59 -23.89
N VAL A 302 -24.42 1.86 -24.24
CA VAL A 302 -23.61 2.82 -23.46
C VAL A 302 -24.42 4.10 -23.23
N THR A 303 -24.06 4.86 -22.18
CA THR A 303 -24.63 6.18 -21.89
C THR A 303 -23.88 7.29 -22.64
N ALA A 304 -24.32 8.55 -22.50
CA ALA A 304 -23.70 9.69 -23.15
C ALA A 304 -22.21 9.86 -22.81
N ASN A 305 -21.81 9.56 -21.57
CA ASN A 305 -20.43 9.65 -21.10
C ASN A 305 -20.06 8.44 -20.27
N GLY A 306 -18.83 8.00 -20.41
CA GLY A 306 -18.31 6.87 -19.63
C GLY A 306 -16.89 6.48 -20.01
N TYR A 307 -16.44 5.37 -19.49
CA TYR A 307 -15.14 4.76 -19.82
C TYR A 307 -15.23 3.23 -19.67
N PHE A 308 -14.22 2.55 -20.20
CA PHE A 308 -14.07 1.12 -20.02
C PHE A 308 -13.06 0.78 -18.93
N ALA A 309 -13.21 -0.40 -18.34
CA ALA A 309 -12.20 -1.03 -17.51
C ALA A 309 -12.11 -2.51 -17.90
N VAL A 310 -10.97 -3.14 -17.65
CA VAL A 310 -10.72 -4.54 -17.99
C VAL A 310 -10.16 -5.31 -16.82
N GLU A 311 -10.66 -6.51 -16.58
CA GLU A 311 -9.97 -7.52 -15.79
C GLU A 311 -8.99 -8.25 -16.71
N ALA A 312 -7.69 -8.15 -16.40
CA ALA A 312 -6.64 -8.75 -17.19
C ALA A 312 -5.85 -9.78 -16.38
N GLU A 313 -5.60 -10.94 -16.95
CA GLU A 313 -4.70 -11.96 -16.40
C GLU A 313 -3.42 -11.97 -17.23
N GLU A 314 -2.33 -11.53 -16.64
CA GLU A 314 -0.98 -11.60 -17.21
C GLU A 314 -0.21 -12.75 -16.55
N LYS A 315 0.58 -13.49 -17.34
CA LYS A 315 1.42 -14.60 -16.87
C LYS A 315 2.69 -14.69 -17.71
N LYS A 316 3.75 -15.16 -17.10
CA LYS A 316 5.00 -15.48 -17.80
C LYS A 316 5.15 -16.98 -18.03
N ASN A 317 5.92 -17.37 -19.06
CA ASN A 317 6.21 -18.77 -19.35
C ASN A 317 6.72 -19.52 -18.12
N GLY A 318 6.14 -20.69 -17.86
CA GLY A 318 6.54 -21.58 -16.76
C GLY A 318 6.11 -21.14 -15.37
N THR A 319 5.14 -20.24 -15.25
CA THR A 319 4.53 -19.83 -13.98
C THR A 319 3.01 -19.72 -14.11
N SER A 320 2.30 -19.93 -13.01
CA SER A 320 0.85 -19.75 -12.89
C SER A 320 0.45 -18.50 -12.10
N ASN A 321 1.43 -17.73 -11.63
CA ASN A 321 1.16 -16.51 -10.86
C ASN A 321 0.57 -15.44 -11.78
N PRO A 322 -0.54 -14.78 -11.38
CA PRO A 322 -1.01 -13.59 -12.07
C PRO A 322 -0.03 -12.43 -11.87
N MET A 323 0.14 -11.62 -12.88
CA MET A 323 1.04 -10.45 -12.93
C MET A 323 0.29 -9.22 -13.42
N GLY A 324 0.94 -8.05 -13.39
CA GLY A 324 0.41 -6.81 -13.92
C GLY A 324 0.66 -6.66 -15.42
N ILE A 325 -0.26 -6.01 -16.14
CA ILE A 325 -0.02 -5.60 -17.53
C ILE A 325 0.98 -4.45 -17.58
N TYR A 326 1.71 -4.35 -18.69
CA TYR A 326 2.68 -3.28 -18.94
C TYR A 326 2.04 -2.07 -19.62
N GLU A 327 1.19 -2.31 -20.62
CA GLU A 327 0.54 -1.25 -21.39
C GLU A 327 -0.93 -1.56 -21.66
N ALA A 328 -1.71 -0.48 -21.83
CA ALA A 328 -3.07 -0.55 -22.34
C ALA A 328 -3.35 0.63 -23.24
N GLU A 329 -4.04 0.38 -24.35
CA GLU A 329 -4.46 1.39 -25.32
C GLU A 329 -5.96 1.24 -25.59
N VAL A 330 -6.68 2.34 -25.77
CA VAL A 330 -8.08 2.37 -26.21
C VAL A 330 -8.21 3.26 -27.42
N SER A 331 -8.87 2.78 -28.48
CA SER A 331 -9.28 3.60 -29.62
C SER A 331 -10.80 3.54 -29.80
N LYS A 332 -11.36 4.64 -30.33
CA LYS A 332 -12.74 4.77 -30.77
C LYS A 332 -12.75 5.18 -32.25
N ASP A 333 -13.39 4.37 -33.09
CA ASP A 333 -13.44 4.57 -34.54
C ASP A 333 -12.04 4.70 -35.20
N GLY A 334 -11.04 3.99 -34.66
CA GLY A 334 -9.64 4.03 -35.08
C GLY A 334 -8.81 5.15 -34.45
N GLU A 335 -9.43 6.12 -33.76
CA GLU A 335 -8.73 7.24 -33.13
C GLU A 335 -8.34 6.90 -31.68
N PRO A 336 -7.04 7.03 -31.30
CA PRO A 336 -6.59 6.81 -29.93
C PRO A 336 -7.26 7.78 -28.94
N CYS A 337 -7.77 7.26 -27.84
CA CYS A 337 -8.42 8.08 -26.80
C CYS A 337 -7.91 7.80 -25.39
N PHE A 338 -7.08 6.80 -25.21
CA PHE A 338 -6.38 6.51 -23.95
C PHE A 338 -5.16 5.64 -24.20
N SER A 339 -4.09 5.91 -23.47
CA SER A 339 -2.97 5.00 -23.36
C SER A 339 -2.33 5.07 -21.98
N MET A 340 -1.78 3.96 -21.51
CA MET A 340 -0.94 3.91 -20.34
C MET A 340 0.22 2.94 -20.55
N THR A 341 1.39 3.25 -19.94
CA THR A 341 2.59 2.42 -19.96
C THR A 341 3.28 2.43 -18.60
N VAL A 342 3.42 1.27 -17.97
CA VAL A 342 3.92 1.12 -16.60
C VAL A 342 5.44 0.88 -16.63
N ASP A 343 6.22 1.93 -16.88
CA ASP A 343 7.67 1.85 -17.08
C ASP A 343 8.48 2.39 -15.88
N ARG A 344 8.02 3.48 -15.27
CA ARG A 344 8.74 4.17 -14.19
C ARG A 344 7.76 4.85 -13.24
N ILE A 345 7.74 4.41 -11.98
CA ILE A 345 6.85 4.96 -10.94
C ILE A 345 7.68 5.17 -9.67
N GLY A 346 7.71 6.41 -9.16
CA GLY A 346 8.35 6.72 -7.88
C GLY A 346 7.57 6.17 -6.70
N PHE A 347 8.26 5.90 -5.59
CA PHE A 347 7.62 5.35 -4.37
C PHE A 347 6.56 6.27 -3.79
N GLU A 348 6.76 7.59 -3.90
CA GLU A 348 5.82 8.63 -3.48
C GLU A 348 4.47 8.57 -4.21
N LEU A 349 4.47 7.96 -5.41
CA LEU A 349 3.28 7.76 -6.24
C LEU A 349 2.61 6.40 -6.02
N GLY A 350 3.16 5.55 -5.16
CA GLY A 350 2.71 4.16 -4.98
C GLY A 350 1.20 4.04 -4.74
N ARG A 351 0.63 4.89 -3.87
CA ARG A 351 -0.80 4.83 -3.54
C ARG A 351 -1.76 5.15 -4.69
N TYR A 352 -1.27 5.73 -5.77
CA TYR A 352 -2.07 5.93 -6.98
C TYR A 352 -2.40 4.61 -7.70
N SER A 353 -1.89 3.46 -7.23
CA SER A 353 -2.38 2.13 -7.63
C SER A 353 -3.91 2.01 -7.47
N TYR A 354 -4.49 2.65 -6.46
CA TYR A 354 -5.94 2.71 -6.26
C TYR A 354 -6.69 3.56 -7.30
N ALA A 355 -6.02 4.52 -7.94
CA ALA A 355 -6.60 5.30 -9.02
C ALA A 355 -6.52 4.58 -10.37
N VAL A 356 -5.54 3.68 -10.54
CA VAL A 356 -5.41 2.81 -11.72
C VAL A 356 -6.38 1.64 -11.65
N ALA A 357 -6.59 1.08 -10.47
CA ALA A 357 -7.55 0.00 -10.28
C ALA A 357 -9.00 0.50 -10.36
N LEU A 358 -9.90 -0.30 -10.95
CA LEU A 358 -11.34 -0.19 -10.66
C LEU A 358 -11.55 -0.82 -9.28
N TYR A 359 -11.42 0.00 -8.23
CA TYR A 359 -11.13 -0.45 -6.87
C TYR A 359 -12.14 -1.44 -6.27
N PRO A 360 -13.48 -1.21 -6.34
CA PRO A 360 -14.43 -2.17 -5.80
C PRO A 360 -14.28 -3.56 -6.45
N GLU A 361 -14.15 -3.59 -7.76
CA GLU A 361 -14.09 -4.82 -8.57
C GLU A 361 -12.77 -5.57 -8.37
N SER A 362 -11.67 -4.85 -8.17
CA SER A 362 -10.34 -5.45 -7.96
C SER A 362 -10.19 -6.17 -6.61
N ARG A 363 -11.07 -5.92 -5.63
CA ARG A 363 -11.06 -6.65 -4.35
C ARG A 363 -11.59 -8.08 -4.43
N GLY A 364 -12.31 -8.42 -5.49
CA GLY A 364 -12.94 -9.74 -5.69
C GLY A 364 -12.10 -10.73 -6.49
N THR A 365 -10.97 -10.31 -7.06
CA THR A 365 -10.15 -11.11 -7.96
C THR A 365 -8.67 -11.06 -7.60
N ARG A 366 -7.90 -12.02 -8.13
CA ARG A 366 -6.43 -12.01 -8.09
C ARG A 366 -5.82 -11.31 -9.28
N ASN A 367 -6.62 -11.08 -10.33
CA ASN A 367 -6.19 -10.40 -11.53
C ASN A 367 -6.21 -8.88 -11.32
N GLY A 368 -5.47 -8.14 -12.11
CA GLY A 368 -5.61 -6.69 -12.16
C GLY A 368 -6.92 -6.29 -12.82
N VAL A 369 -7.69 -5.39 -12.20
CA VAL A 369 -8.83 -4.73 -12.85
C VAL A 369 -8.44 -3.29 -13.12
N TYR A 370 -8.11 -2.99 -14.36
CA TYR A 370 -7.53 -1.72 -14.79
C TYR A 370 -8.59 -0.77 -15.30
N ARG A 371 -8.65 0.42 -14.71
CA ARG A 371 -9.44 1.55 -15.21
C ARG A 371 -8.75 2.13 -16.44
N LEU A 372 -9.41 2.17 -17.56
CA LEU A 372 -8.91 2.76 -18.81
C LEU A 372 -9.30 4.24 -18.93
N CYS A 373 -9.19 4.94 -17.80
CA CYS A 373 -9.44 6.37 -17.65
C CYS A 373 -8.61 6.90 -16.47
N ALA A 374 -7.97 8.03 -16.63
CA ALA A 374 -7.19 8.64 -15.56
C ALA A 374 -8.06 9.61 -14.73
N LEU A 375 -8.15 9.36 -13.42
CA LEU A 375 -8.89 10.20 -12.48
C LEU A 375 -8.26 11.60 -12.33
N PRO A 376 -9.04 12.63 -11.93
CA PRO A 376 -8.55 14.01 -11.82
C PRO A 376 -7.33 14.18 -10.91
N ASN A 377 -7.35 13.58 -9.72
CA ASN A 377 -6.21 13.58 -8.79
C ASN A 377 -5.34 12.34 -9.02
N ASN A 378 -4.69 12.29 -10.19
CA ASN A 378 -3.78 11.20 -10.53
C ASN A 378 -2.60 11.72 -11.37
N PRO A 379 -1.45 12.04 -10.74
CA PRO A 379 -0.26 12.57 -11.39
C PRO A 379 0.70 11.50 -11.93
N LEU A 380 0.28 10.22 -12.00
CA LEU A 380 1.14 9.15 -12.47
C LEU A 380 1.70 9.45 -13.87
N PRO A 381 3.01 9.30 -14.10
CA PRO A 381 3.64 9.56 -15.40
C PRO A 381 3.50 8.37 -16.37
N ILE A 382 2.43 7.60 -16.24
CA ILE A 382 2.17 6.40 -17.03
C ILE A 382 1.19 6.65 -18.18
N TYR A 383 0.45 7.76 -18.16
CA TYR A 383 -0.60 8.05 -19.12
C TYR A 383 -0.07 8.82 -20.34
N GLY A 384 -0.61 8.50 -21.50
CA GLY A 384 -0.38 9.27 -22.71
C GLY A 384 -0.93 10.72 -22.61
N LYS A 385 -0.63 11.53 -23.62
CA LYS A 385 -0.98 12.97 -23.65
C LYS A 385 -2.41 13.24 -24.15
N ASP A 386 -3.28 12.25 -24.19
CA ASP A 386 -4.67 12.44 -24.59
C ASP A 386 -5.40 13.43 -23.66
N ALA A 387 -6.01 14.46 -24.24
CA ALA A 387 -6.68 15.54 -23.51
C ALA A 387 -7.89 15.07 -22.69
N ARG A 388 -8.57 14.02 -23.12
CA ARG A 388 -9.75 13.45 -22.43
C ARG A 388 -9.38 12.41 -21.38
N ARG A 389 -8.15 11.98 -21.36
CA ARG A 389 -7.62 11.02 -20.37
C ARG A 389 -8.47 9.74 -20.28
N GLY A 390 -9.01 9.25 -21.40
CA GLY A 390 -9.84 8.04 -21.47
C GLY A 390 -11.33 8.24 -21.16
N MET A 391 -11.79 9.46 -20.88
CA MET A 391 -13.21 9.76 -20.79
C MET A 391 -13.82 9.82 -22.19
N LEU A 392 -14.80 8.96 -22.44
CA LEU A 392 -15.47 8.80 -23.73
C LEU A 392 -16.82 9.52 -23.73
N SER A 393 -17.18 10.08 -24.91
CA SER A 393 -18.51 10.61 -25.17
C SER A 393 -19.10 9.86 -26.38
N PHE A 394 -20.38 9.55 -26.32
CA PHE A 394 -21.10 8.80 -27.36
C PHE A 394 -22.30 9.59 -27.86
N GLU A 395 -22.38 9.70 -29.19
CA GLU A 395 -23.48 10.37 -29.88
C GLU A 395 -24.69 9.47 -29.93
N GLU A 396 -25.88 10.05 -29.84
CA GLU A 396 -27.15 9.33 -29.92
C GLU A 396 -27.33 8.70 -31.31
N GLY A 397 -27.83 7.44 -31.35
CA GLY A 397 -28.13 6.74 -32.58
C GLY A 397 -26.92 6.24 -33.39
N ARG A 398 -25.72 6.67 -33.08
CA ARG A 398 -24.49 6.26 -33.79
C ARG A 398 -23.85 5.04 -33.13
N THR A 399 -23.46 4.07 -33.96
CA THR A 399 -22.62 2.95 -33.54
C THR A 399 -21.16 3.32 -33.69
N HIS A 400 -20.36 3.04 -32.65
CA HIS A 400 -18.92 3.29 -32.62
C HIS A 400 -18.15 1.99 -32.49
N ARG A 401 -17.03 1.87 -33.18
CA ARG A 401 -16.08 0.76 -33.03
C ARG A 401 -15.08 1.06 -31.93
N MET A 402 -14.99 0.20 -30.94
CA MET A 402 -14.02 0.28 -29.86
C MET A 402 -12.97 -0.81 -30.02
N GLU A 403 -11.71 -0.46 -29.74
CA GLU A 403 -10.63 -1.43 -29.62
C GLU A 403 -9.84 -1.17 -28.32
N ILE A 404 -9.58 -2.24 -27.57
CA ILE A 404 -8.77 -2.23 -26.35
C ILE A 404 -7.63 -3.20 -26.57
N THR A 405 -6.40 -2.68 -26.56
CA THR A 405 -5.19 -3.46 -26.68
C THR A 405 -4.44 -3.46 -25.34
N LEU A 406 -4.09 -4.65 -24.86
CA LEU A 406 -3.26 -4.86 -23.69
C LEU A 406 -1.92 -5.43 -24.13
N GLY A 407 -0.84 -5.01 -23.48
CA GLY A 407 0.50 -5.52 -23.72
C GLY A 407 1.25 -5.82 -22.42
N ASP A 408 2.21 -6.74 -22.53
CA ASP A 408 3.15 -7.07 -21.47
C ASP A 408 4.52 -6.42 -21.70
N ASP A 409 5.40 -6.57 -20.72
CA ASP A 409 6.78 -6.06 -20.75
C ASP A 409 7.74 -6.85 -21.68
N CYS A 410 7.24 -7.93 -22.33
CA CYS A 410 7.94 -8.71 -23.36
C CYS A 410 7.39 -8.45 -24.77
N LYS A 411 6.48 -7.47 -24.94
CA LYS A 411 5.85 -7.04 -26.20
C LYS A 411 4.80 -8.01 -26.76
N ASN A 412 4.31 -8.96 -25.98
CA ASN A 412 3.14 -9.74 -26.37
C ASN A 412 1.89 -8.89 -26.21
N ARG A 413 0.98 -8.92 -27.19
CA ARG A 413 -0.24 -8.07 -27.21
C ARG A 413 -1.50 -8.88 -27.45
N SER A 414 -2.61 -8.38 -26.89
CA SER A 414 -3.96 -8.89 -27.09
C SER A 414 -4.91 -7.73 -27.37
N THR A 415 -5.79 -7.90 -28.35
CA THR A 415 -6.78 -6.89 -28.71
C THR A 415 -8.19 -7.46 -28.60
N LEU A 416 -9.07 -6.70 -27.91
CA LEU A 416 -10.52 -6.90 -27.87
C LEU A 416 -11.18 -5.79 -28.67
N ALA A 417 -11.95 -6.15 -29.69
CA ALA A 417 -12.66 -5.20 -30.53
C ALA A 417 -14.18 -5.49 -30.48
N PHE A 418 -15.01 -4.44 -30.32
CA PHE A 418 -16.45 -4.53 -30.16
C PHE A 418 -17.13 -3.23 -30.58
N ASP A 419 -18.42 -3.32 -30.84
CA ASP A 419 -19.23 -2.16 -31.18
C ASP A 419 -20.06 -1.69 -29.99
N VAL A 420 -20.24 -0.38 -29.87
CA VAL A 420 -21.07 0.25 -28.85
C VAL A 420 -22.08 1.19 -29.48
N ARG A 421 -23.23 1.32 -28.84
CA ARG A 421 -24.25 2.29 -29.28
C ARG A 421 -24.90 2.93 -28.06
N ARG A 422 -25.08 4.25 -28.08
CA ARG A 422 -25.82 4.92 -27.02
C ARG A 422 -27.27 4.48 -27.02
N SER A 423 -27.75 4.00 -25.85
CA SER A 423 -29.14 3.58 -25.63
C SER A 423 -29.97 4.78 -25.15
N GLU A 424 -31.18 4.90 -25.69
CA GLU A 424 -32.17 5.91 -25.28
C GLU A 424 -32.84 5.58 -23.94
N THR A 425 -32.79 4.31 -23.50
CA THR A 425 -33.55 3.80 -22.35
C THR A 425 -33.05 4.33 -20.98
N ASP A 426 -31.93 5.02 -20.94
CA ASP A 426 -31.35 5.48 -19.67
C ASP A 426 -32.00 6.78 -19.11
N ARG A 427 -33.03 7.31 -19.74
CA ARG A 427 -33.64 8.60 -19.32
C ARG A 427 -34.82 8.50 -18.36
N THR A 428 -35.48 7.35 -18.25
CA THR A 428 -36.82 7.28 -17.64
C THR A 428 -36.88 6.85 -16.18
N ASP A 429 -35.91 6.11 -15.66
CA ASP A 429 -35.98 5.58 -14.29
C ASP A 429 -35.04 6.27 -13.28
N GLU A 430 -34.17 7.17 -13.72
CA GLU A 430 -33.09 7.75 -12.90
C GLU A 430 -33.46 9.04 -12.14
N GLU A 431 -34.60 9.68 -12.43
CA GLU A 431 -34.97 10.92 -11.72
C GLU A 431 -35.43 10.69 -10.29
N GLN A 432 -35.98 9.48 -9.99
CA GLN A 432 -36.46 9.13 -8.66
C GLN A 432 -35.39 8.58 -7.71
N ASP A 433 -34.23 8.11 -8.25
CA ASP A 433 -33.18 7.44 -7.47
C ASP A 433 -31.82 8.16 -7.52
N ARG A 434 -31.82 9.48 -7.83
CA ARG A 434 -30.56 10.25 -7.84
C ARG A 434 -29.91 10.22 -6.47
N PRO A 435 -28.66 9.72 -6.38
CA PRO A 435 -27.99 9.61 -5.09
C PRO A 435 -27.86 10.98 -4.44
N SER A 436 -28.44 11.13 -3.24
CA SER A 436 -28.26 12.31 -2.40
C SER A 436 -26.94 12.20 -1.62
N GLY A 437 -26.32 13.34 -1.36
CA GLY A 437 -25.09 13.40 -0.58
C GLY A 437 -24.54 14.82 -0.49
N ILE A 438 -23.49 14.97 0.27
CA ILE A 438 -22.78 16.23 0.44
C ILE A 438 -21.65 16.29 -0.61
N PRO A 439 -21.58 17.30 -1.48
CA PRO A 439 -20.52 17.40 -2.46
C PRO A 439 -19.18 17.72 -1.77
N VAL A 440 -18.21 16.81 -1.89
CA VAL A 440 -16.84 16.97 -1.38
C VAL A 440 -15.87 16.94 -2.54
N ARG A 441 -15.16 18.05 -2.73
CA ARG A 441 -14.21 18.23 -3.84
C ARG A 441 -12.82 17.68 -3.44
N TRP A 442 -12.18 16.94 -4.34
CA TRP A 442 -10.86 16.36 -4.12
C TRP A 442 -9.75 17.41 -3.91
N ASN A 443 -9.92 18.60 -4.46
CA ASN A 443 -8.94 19.70 -4.46
C ASN A 443 -9.18 20.76 -3.38
N SER A 444 -10.01 20.48 -2.39
CA SER A 444 -10.27 21.36 -1.23
C SER A 444 -10.32 20.56 0.07
N ASP A 445 -10.07 21.22 1.17
CA ASP A 445 -10.32 20.66 2.50
C ASP A 445 -11.81 20.60 2.77
N TYR A 446 -12.25 19.55 3.44
CA TYR A 446 -13.62 19.41 3.94
C TYR A 446 -13.60 19.06 5.42
N ARG A 447 -14.45 19.71 6.21
CA ARG A 447 -14.61 19.45 7.65
C ARG A 447 -16.08 19.31 7.98
N TYR A 448 -16.37 18.35 8.82
CA TYR A 448 -17.69 18.12 9.40
C TYR A 448 -17.61 18.14 10.92
N GLY A 449 -18.63 18.69 11.58
CA GLY A 449 -18.79 18.68 13.03
C GLY A 449 -20.26 18.75 13.40
N GLY A 450 -20.76 17.72 14.11
CA GLY A 450 -22.14 17.66 14.58
C GLY A 450 -22.50 16.27 15.12
N GLU A 451 -23.50 16.23 16.00
CA GLU A 451 -24.08 15.00 16.56
C GLU A 451 -23.07 14.02 17.18
N GLY A 452 -22.02 14.53 17.85
CA GLY A 452 -21.00 13.70 18.49
C GLY A 452 -19.93 13.14 17.55
N LEU A 453 -19.94 13.54 16.27
CA LEU A 453 -18.95 13.15 15.27
C LEU A 453 -18.26 14.37 14.66
N TRP A 454 -16.95 14.33 14.54
CA TRP A 454 -16.14 15.28 13.77
C TRP A 454 -15.23 14.51 12.83
N PHE A 455 -15.07 14.99 11.61
CA PHE A 455 -14.03 14.46 10.71
C PHE A 455 -13.52 15.53 9.75
N ALA A 456 -12.29 15.31 9.27
CA ALA A 456 -11.64 16.17 8.31
C ALA A 456 -11.08 15.33 7.14
N ILE A 457 -11.42 15.75 5.92
CA ILE A 457 -10.91 15.19 4.68
C ILE A 457 -9.98 16.25 4.07
N PRO A 458 -8.65 16.09 4.15
CA PRO A 458 -7.72 17.08 3.65
C PRO A 458 -7.70 17.09 2.12
N ARG A 459 -7.38 18.24 1.55
CA ARG A 459 -7.14 18.43 0.11
C ARG A 459 -6.25 17.31 -0.44
N GLY A 460 -6.68 16.68 -1.54
CA GLY A 460 -5.98 15.59 -2.20
C GLY A 460 -6.07 14.24 -1.46
N ALA A 461 -6.96 14.09 -0.48
CA ALA A 461 -7.23 12.80 0.14
C ALA A 461 -8.07 11.88 -0.75
N LEU A 462 -8.82 12.45 -1.68
CA LEU A 462 -9.64 11.76 -2.65
C LEU A 462 -8.97 11.74 -4.02
N TYR A 463 -9.18 10.70 -4.82
CA TYR A 463 -8.72 10.62 -6.21
C TYR A 463 -9.60 11.42 -7.17
N GLU A 464 -10.85 11.67 -6.78
CA GLU A 464 -11.85 12.46 -7.46
C GLU A 464 -12.85 13.04 -6.47
N SER A 465 -13.69 13.98 -6.90
CA SER A 465 -14.76 14.54 -6.07
C SER A 465 -15.87 13.50 -5.85
N ILE A 466 -16.52 13.52 -4.68
CA ILE A 466 -17.54 12.53 -4.31
C ILE A 466 -18.80 13.20 -3.75
N LEU A 467 -19.93 12.50 -3.82
CA LEU A 467 -21.10 12.76 -2.99
C LEU A 467 -20.97 11.95 -1.70
N LEU A 468 -20.55 12.62 -0.65
CA LEU A 468 -20.35 12.01 0.67
C LEU A 468 -21.71 11.64 1.28
N ARG A 469 -21.85 10.41 1.74
CA ARG A 469 -23.03 9.90 2.44
C ARG A 469 -22.68 9.64 3.89
N MET A 470 -23.62 9.96 4.77
CA MET A 470 -23.47 9.75 6.20
C MET A 470 -24.72 9.07 6.76
N GLN A 471 -24.53 8.24 7.77
CA GLN A 471 -25.62 7.60 8.50
C GLN A 471 -25.20 7.44 9.96
N THR A 472 -26.13 7.74 10.88
CA THR A 472 -25.99 7.45 12.29
C THR A 472 -26.98 6.36 12.68
N LYS A 473 -26.50 5.36 13.45
CA LYS A 473 -27.35 4.32 14.05
C LYS A 473 -27.20 4.36 15.57
N PRO A 474 -28.21 3.91 16.33
CA PRO A 474 -28.14 3.87 17.78
C PRO A 474 -26.91 3.12 18.29
N ARG A 475 -26.48 3.48 19.51
CA ARG A 475 -25.37 2.83 20.21
C ARG A 475 -25.63 1.33 20.38
N PRO A 476 -24.72 0.46 19.91
CA PRO A 476 -24.82 -0.99 20.10
C PRO A 476 -24.36 -1.37 21.53
N ALA A 477 -24.76 -2.55 21.99
CA ALA A 477 -24.41 -3.05 23.32
C ALA A 477 -22.88 -3.20 23.54
N TYR A 478 -22.12 -3.37 22.46
CA TYR A 478 -20.65 -3.54 22.49
C TYR A 478 -19.88 -2.22 22.32
N GLY A 479 -20.57 -1.10 22.13
CA GLY A 479 -19.96 0.21 21.85
C GLY A 479 -20.25 1.23 22.96
N TYR A 480 -19.46 2.28 22.97
CA TYR A 480 -19.61 3.41 23.91
C TYR A 480 -20.08 4.70 23.21
N SER A 481 -20.43 4.61 21.95
CA SER A 481 -21.05 5.69 21.17
C SER A 481 -22.06 5.12 20.16
N PRO A 482 -22.88 5.94 19.48
CA PRO A 482 -23.58 5.55 18.26
C PRO A 482 -22.63 4.98 17.20
N LEU A 483 -23.19 4.29 16.20
CA LEU A 483 -22.45 3.89 15.00
C LEU A 483 -22.54 5.00 13.96
N TYR A 484 -21.41 5.56 13.59
CA TYR A 484 -21.30 6.61 12.58
C TYR A 484 -20.75 6.04 11.29
N THR A 485 -21.57 5.98 10.25
CA THR A 485 -21.10 5.62 8.91
C THR A 485 -20.68 6.89 8.17
N VAL A 486 -19.42 6.97 7.81
CA VAL A 486 -18.85 8.02 6.96
C VAL A 486 -18.50 7.39 5.63
N HIS A 487 -19.36 7.59 4.64
CA HIS A 487 -19.26 7.09 3.28
C HIS A 487 -19.11 5.55 3.19
N THR A 488 -18.64 5.06 2.02
CA THR A 488 -18.41 3.63 1.75
C THR A 488 -16.91 3.32 1.65
N PRO A 489 -16.45 2.18 2.20
CA PRO A 489 -15.07 1.75 2.04
C PRO A 489 -14.69 1.38 0.59
N ASP A 490 -15.65 1.40 -0.35
CA ASP A 490 -15.42 1.19 -1.78
C ASP A 490 -14.76 2.39 -2.45
N VAL A 491 -14.77 3.54 -1.80
CA VAL A 491 -14.03 4.74 -2.23
C VAL A 491 -12.69 4.78 -1.50
N PRO A 492 -11.56 4.51 -2.19
CA PRO A 492 -10.25 4.48 -1.56
C PRO A 492 -9.76 5.90 -1.24
N LEU A 493 -9.00 6.03 -0.15
CA LEU A 493 -8.38 7.28 0.26
C LEU A 493 -6.89 7.32 -0.08
N HIS A 494 -6.44 8.41 -0.69
CA HIS A 494 -5.01 8.66 -0.93
C HIS A 494 -4.29 9.09 0.35
N LYS A 495 -4.88 10.02 1.11
CA LYS A 495 -4.37 10.47 2.41
C LYS A 495 -5.28 10.00 3.53
N SER A 496 -4.75 9.98 4.75
CA SER A 496 -5.58 9.73 5.94
C SER A 496 -6.59 10.86 6.13
N ILE A 497 -7.75 10.49 6.65
CA ILE A 497 -8.76 11.38 7.20
C ILE A 497 -8.73 11.25 8.72
N ARG A 498 -8.95 12.34 9.44
CA ARG A 498 -9.10 12.32 10.89
C ARG A 498 -10.55 12.13 11.24
N ILE A 499 -10.84 11.19 12.17
CA ILE A 499 -12.16 10.96 12.74
C ILE A 499 -12.05 11.16 14.24
N SER A 500 -12.99 11.90 14.83
CA SER A 500 -13.11 12.12 16.27
C SER A 500 -14.56 11.89 16.69
N ILE A 501 -14.77 11.13 17.75
CA ILE A 501 -16.10 10.83 18.29
C ILE A 501 -16.16 11.34 19.74
N ASP A 502 -17.29 11.93 20.11
CA ASP A 502 -17.54 12.38 21.47
C ASP A 502 -17.46 11.23 22.48
N ALA A 503 -16.68 11.44 23.51
CA ALA A 503 -16.40 10.50 24.59
C ALA A 503 -16.49 11.20 25.98
N SER A 504 -17.19 12.32 26.06
CA SER A 504 -17.33 13.10 27.30
C SER A 504 -18.00 12.31 28.43
N GLU A 505 -18.91 11.38 28.09
CA GLU A 505 -19.58 10.49 29.04
C GLU A 505 -18.81 9.18 29.33
N LEU A 506 -17.61 8.99 28.75
CA LEU A 506 -16.85 7.76 28.99
C LEU A 506 -16.26 7.77 30.41
N PRO A 507 -16.50 6.73 31.24
CA PRO A 507 -15.94 6.64 32.57
C PRO A 507 -14.40 6.80 32.58
N GLU A 508 -13.88 7.54 33.55
CA GLU A 508 -12.44 7.90 33.62
C GLU A 508 -11.51 6.69 33.52
N HIS A 509 -11.82 5.59 34.23
CA HIS A 509 -11.02 4.36 34.23
C HIS A 509 -10.99 3.63 32.88
N LEU A 510 -11.84 3.99 31.92
CA LEU A 510 -11.89 3.44 30.56
C LEU A 510 -11.24 4.36 29.53
N GLN A 511 -10.99 5.63 29.84
CA GLN A 511 -10.51 6.62 28.87
C GLN A 511 -9.16 6.23 28.25
N SER A 512 -8.21 5.75 29.06
CA SER A 512 -6.88 5.29 28.58
C SER A 512 -6.91 4.03 27.71
N LYS A 513 -8.04 3.32 27.71
CA LYS A 513 -8.28 2.07 26.96
C LYS A 513 -9.22 2.26 25.78
N ALA A 514 -9.67 3.50 25.56
CA ALA A 514 -10.60 3.83 24.50
C ALA A 514 -9.89 4.01 23.16
N LEU A 515 -10.55 3.52 22.12
CA LEU A 515 -10.08 3.63 20.75
C LEU A 515 -11.28 3.72 19.79
N ILE A 516 -11.05 4.03 18.54
CA ILE A 516 -12.05 3.94 17.48
C ILE A 516 -12.11 2.49 16.99
N GLY A 517 -13.29 1.89 17.15
CA GLY A 517 -13.63 0.63 16.50
C GLY A 517 -14.25 0.87 15.13
N SER A 518 -14.11 -0.09 14.22
CA SER A 518 -14.80 -0.11 12.92
C SER A 518 -15.63 -1.37 12.74
N VAL A 519 -16.70 -1.27 11.95
CA VAL A 519 -17.59 -2.40 11.63
C VAL A 519 -17.61 -2.60 10.13
N GLY A 520 -17.20 -3.78 9.68
CA GLY A 520 -17.25 -4.17 8.26
C GLY A 520 -18.68 -4.49 7.80
N ALA A 521 -18.87 -4.57 6.49
CA ALA A 521 -20.16 -4.94 5.89
C ALA A 521 -20.63 -6.35 6.31
N ASP A 522 -19.71 -7.23 6.69
CA ASP A 522 -19.95 -8.58 7.24
C ASP A 522 -20.26 -8.57 8.75
N GLY A 523 -20.40 -7.39 9.36
CA GLY A 523 -20.60 -7.20 10.80
C GLY A 523 -19.35 -7.45 11.66
N ARG A 524 -18.20 -7.77 11.06
CA ARG A 524 -16.95 -7.98 11.79
C ARG A 524 -16.44 -6.66 12.34
N ARG A 525 -16.07 -6.68 13.63
CA ARG A 525 -15.46 -5.54 14.31
C ARG A 525 -13.94 -5.61 14.23
N SER A 526 -13.32 -4.45 14.11
CA SER A 526 -11.86 -4.29 14.14
C SER A 526 -11.49 -2.95 14.75
N SER A 527 -10.25 -2.85 15.24
CA SER A 527 -9.70 -1.59 15.71
C SER A 527 -9.30 -0.71 14.53
N ALA A 528 -9.64 0.56 14.58
CA ALA A 528 -9.07 1.63 13.74
C ALA A 528 -8.00 2.43 14.51
N GLY A 529 -7.64 2.02 15.72
CA GLY A 529 -6.69 2.71 16.59
C GLY A 529 -7.25 3.98 17.22
N GLY A 530 -6.35 4.87 17.62
CA GLY A 530 -6.71 6.15 18.24
C GLY A 530 -6.58 6.18 19.75
N SER A 531 -6.85 7.34 20.33
CA SER A 531 -6.75 7.58 21.76
C SER A 531 -7.76 8.63 22.22
N TRP A 532 -8.08 8.57 23.51
CA TRP A 532 -8.88 9.57 24.18
C TRP A 532 -8.05 10.83 24.50
N LYS A 533 -8.62 11.98 24.22
CA LYS A 533 -8.08 13.28 24.62
C LYS A 533 -9.20 14.31 24.70
N GLU A 534 -9.26 15.05 25.81
CA GLU A 534 -10.17 16.20 25.98
C GLU A 534 -11.64 15.88 25.61
N GLY A 535 -12.18 14.76 26.15
CA GLY A 535 -13.57 14.35 25.92
C GLY A 535 -13.85 13.73 24.56
N LYS A 536 -12.84 13.41 23.74
CA LYS A 536 -12.98 12.77 22.42
C LYS A 536 -12.03 11.60 22.25
N VAL A 537 -12.44 10.60 21.47
CA VAL A 537 -11.54 9.59 20.93
C VAL A 537 -11.31 9.89 19.47
N SER A 538 -10.03 10.00 19.08
CA SER A 538 -9.62 10.39 17.72
C SER A 538 -8.67 9.41 17.09
N THR A 539 -8.79 9.20 15.78
CA THR A 539 -7.87 8.38 14.96
C THR A 539 -7.66 8.99 13.58
N ASP A 540 -6.54 8.63 12.94
CA ASP A 540 -6.30 8.88 11.52
C ASP A 540 -6.47 7.56 10.76
N THR A 541 -7.41 7.52 9.81
CA THR A 541 -7.70 6.33 9.01
C THR A 541 -7.59 6.60 7.53
N ARG A 542 -7.21 5.58 6.75
CA ARG A 542 -7.18 5.61 5.28
C ARG A 542 -8.34 4.82 4.65
N SER A 543 -9.42 4.65 5.39
CA SER A 543 -10.64 4.02 4.89
C SER A 543 -11.86 4.80 5.38
N PHE A 544 -12.84 4.98 4.53
CA PHE A 544 -14.19 5.26 4.95
C PHE A 544 -14.84 4.02 5.57
N GLY A 545 -15.97 4.17 6.26
CA GLY A 545 -16.67 3.05 6.87
C GLY A 545 -17.53 3.45 8.06
N THR A 546 -17.89 2.48 8.88
CA THR A 546 -18.69 2.66 10.10
C THR A 546 -17.79 2.61 11.32
N PHE A 547 -17.86 3.66 12.16
CA PHE A 547 -16.97 3.88 13.30
C PHE A 547 -17.78 4.06 14.60
N TYR A 548 -17.15 3.71 15.72
CA TYR A 548 -17.73 3.86 17.05
C TYR A 548 -16.62 3.90 18.12
N ILE A 549 -16.93 4.32 19.34
CA ILE A 549 -16.00 4.20 20.46
C ILE A 549 -16.03 2.77 20.98
N ALA A 550 -14.88 2.12 20.95
CA ALA A 550 -14.62 0.84 21.59
C ALA A 550 -13.67 1.01 22.77
N VAL A 551 -13.69 0.04 23.67
CA VAL A 551 -12.75 -0.06 24.80
C VAL A 551 -12.12 -1.44 24.77
N ASP A 552 -10.80 -1.49 24.85
CA ASP A 552 -10.05 -2.74 24.96
C ASP A 552 -9.43 -2.86 26.36
N THR A 553 -9.94 -3.81 27.13
CA THR A 553 -9.48 -4.09 28.49
C THR A 553 -8.69 -5.39 28.60
N VAL A 554 -8.53 -6.10 27.48
CA VAL A 554 -7.84 -7.39 27.45
C VAL A 554 -6.38 -7.18 27.06
N PRO A 555 -5.43 -7.45 27.96
CA PRO A 555 -4.02 -7.30 27.62
C PRO A 555 -3.57 -8.31 26.56
N PRO A 556 -2.55 -7.97 25.75
CA PRO A 556 -1.99 -8.89 24.79
C PRO A 556 -1.39 -10.12 25.47
N ARG A 557 -1.45 -11.27 24.81
CA ARG A 557 -0.92 -12.55 25.30
C ARG A 557 0.42 -12.83 24.66
N ILE A 558 1.40 -13.21 25.47
CA ILE A 558 2.70 -13.70 25.04
C ILE A 558 2.78 -15.19 25.35
N ALA A 559 3.11 -16.02 24.36
CA ALA A 559 3.31 -17.44 24.54
C ALA A 559 4.64 -17.87 23.89
N PRO A 560 5.49 -18.62 24.60
CA PRO A 560 6.69 -19.18 23.99
C PRO A 560 6.30 -20.15 22.87
N ALA A 561 7.07 -20.16 21.78
CA ALA A 561 6.97 -21.14 20.72
C ALA A 561 7.94 -22.33 20.96
N PHE A 562 8.35 -22.52 22.21
CA PHE A 562 9.29 -23.54 22.67
C PHE A 562 8.86 -24.09 24.04
N LYS A 563 9.41 -25.22 24.44
CA LYS A 563 9.19 -25.83 25.76
C LYS A 563 10.27 -25.36 26.76
N ALA A 564 9.98 -25.46 28.06
CA ALA A 564 10.87 -24.98 29.11
C ALA A 564 12.25 -25.68 29.13
N ASP A 565 12.27 -26.93 28.67
CA ASP A 565 13.44 -27.81 28.63
C ASP A 565 14.10 -27.93 27.24
N ASP A 566 13.66 -27.10 26.26
CA ASP A 566 14.31 -27.05 24.94
C ASP A 566 15.76 -26.55 25.05
N ASP A 567 16.68 -27.25 24.39
CA ASP A 567 18.07 -26.78 24.24
C ASP A 567 18.16 -25.70 23.17
N PHE A 568 18.68 -24.52 23.55
CA PHE A 568 18.88 -23.38 22.69
C PHE A 568 20.32 -23.22 22.20
N GLY A 569 21.26 -24.08 22.68
CA GLY A 569 22.69 -23.95 22.39
C GLY A 569 23.05 -23.97 20.89
N SER A 570 22.22 -24.63 20.09
CA SER A 570 22.38 -24.71 18.63
C SER A 570 21.42 -23.80 17.84
N ARG A 571 20.57 -23.01 18.50
CA ARG A 571 19.55 -22.15 17.84
C ARG A 571 20.03 -20.72 17.72
N GLU A 572 19.98 -20.17 16.52
CA GLU A 572 20.28 -18.75 16.28
C GLU A 572 19.15 -17.82 16.77
N THR A 573 17.95 -18.33 16.98
CA THR A 573 16.75 -17.53 17.28
C THR A 573 15.81 -18.23 18.24
N ILE A 574 15.14 -17.44 19.08
CA ILE A 574 14.03 -17.90 19.92
C ILE A 574 12.74 -17.24 19.42
N ALA A 575 11.71 -18.07 19.24
CA ALA A 575 10.41 -17.60 18.78
C ALA A 575 9.41 -17.51 19.94
N VAL A 576 8.73 -16.36 20.04
CA VAL A 576 7.58 -16.16 20.91
C VAL A 576 6.37 -15.76 20.07
N LYS A 577 5.18 -16.20 20.48
CA LYS A 577 3.92 -15.82 19.86
C LYS A 577 3.29 -14.72 20.69
N ILE A 578 3.09 -13.56 20.06
CA ILE A 578 2.33 -12.46 20.66
C ILE A 578 0.99 -12.37 19.94
N SER A 579 -0.10 -12.21 20.67
CA SER A 579 -1.44 -12.07 20.12
C SER A 579 -2.26 -11.10 20.95
N ASP A 580 -3.04 -10.29 20.27
CA ASP A 580 -4.05 -9.40 20.82
C ASP A 580 -5.36 -9.65 20.08
N ASP A 581 -6.48 -9.55 20.78
CA ASP A 581 -7.77 -9.92 20.21
C ASP A 581 -8.50 -8.73 19.55
N PHE A 582 -8.14 -7.47 19.88
CA PHE A 582 -8.86 -6.32 19.37
C PHE A 582 -7.97 -5.10 19.04
N SER A 583 -7.29 -4.47 20.02
CA SER A 583 -6.51 -3.23 19.79
C SER A 583 -5.28 -3.47 18.91
N GLY A 584 -4.78 -4.69 18.91
CA GLY A 584 -3.60 -5.08 18.16
C GLY A 584 -2.32 -4.81 18.92
N ILE A 585 -1.20 -5.17 18.29
CA ILE A 585 0.14 -5.01 18.84
C ILE A 585 0.84 -3.90 18.05
N GLY A 586 1.24 -2.84 18.74
CA GLY A 586 2.01 -1.74 18.16
C GLY A 586 3.44 -2.17 17.86
N TYR A 587 3.95 -1.77 16.70
CA TYR A 587 5.38 -1.82 16.42
C TYR A 587 5.97 -0.48 16.89
N TYR A 588 6.77 -0.51 17.95
CA TYR A 588 7.67 0.60 18.23
C TYR A 588 8.95 0.36 17.42
N SER A 589 9.15 1.15 16.39
CA SER A 589 10.49 1.40 15.89
C SER A 589 11.00 2.60 16.68
N ASP A 590 11.98 2.40 17.56
CA ASP A 590 12.77 3.52 18.05
C ASP A 590 13.41 4.18 16.82
N THR A 591 12.86 5.36 16.45
CA THR A 591 13.42 6.23 15.42
C THR A 591 14.54 7.06 16.01
#